data_7c5d859129fc2a9ffba3b377fc946cd5
#
_entry.id   7c5d859129fc2a9ffba3b377fc946cd5
#
_cell.length_a   1.000
_cell.length_b   1.000
_cell.length_c   1.000
_cell.angle_alpha   90.00
_cell.angle_beta   90.00
_cell.angle_gamma   90.00
#
_symmetry.space_group_name_H-M   'P 1'
#
loop_
_entity.id
_entity.type
_entity.pdbx_description
1 polymer ?
#
loop_
_entity_poly.entity_id
_entity_poly.type
_entity_poly.pdbx_seq_one_letter_code
_entity_poly.pdbx_strand_id
1 'polypeptide(L)'
;MRPESAPRLDWLDPLRGLAIAGVVLYHIALILYGIPPFDHVKETWLPLAERLAQTAPVVMDSPVATLVTNVLRYSGWLGYQGVGLFLVLSGFGLAWSSAHAGPRGALAPAVFFRRRVMRIFPPYWAGHLFFLAMSALVGQPQISLTDGRFYLSLAGARFLPDMIYYIAPAWWYVGLILQLYLLYPLLWMWLRRSGLAHFWIGSGAITLLVRSVMLLALDRDLEMWSMGAVCLTRLFEFTFGMGLAYWLAQRPAGLDQLLRRPWALPAALALYGLGLACSFTRLGQVVAHMLIAVGVFPLVYAVARFGVARLPALGQGSAWLGRQAYPLMILHQPILWWFIPVGMARWPEFELFLAILAVVTALVVALSALFGAAVERFTGWVTRRLATR
;
A
#
# COMPACT_ATOMS: atom_id res chain seq x y z
N MET A 1 -28.04 -11.60 -20.25
CA MET A 1 -27.99 -11.39 -18.79
C MET A 1 -26.73 -10.61 -18.45
N ARG A 2 -26.84 -9.45 -17.82
CA ARG A 2 -25.66 -8.75 -17.25
C ARG A 2 -25.12 -9.65 -16.14
N PRO A 3 -23.80 -9.90 -16.05
CA PRO A 3 -23.26 -10.64 -14.93
C PRO A 3 -23.62 -9.89 -13.64
N GLU A 4 -24.21 -10.59 -12.68
CA GLU A 4 -24.45 -10.02 -11.35
C GLU A 4 -23.12 -9.49 -10.81
N SER A 5 -23.14 -8.23 -10.38
CA SER A 5 -21.97 -7.64 -9.75
C SER A 5 -21.73 -8.35 -8.41
N ALA A 6 -20.48 -8.70 -8.11
CA ALA A 6 -20.11 -9.28 -6.82
C ALA A 6 -20.70 -8.45 -5.66
N PRO A 7 -21.24 -9.09 -4.61
CA PRO A 7 -21.81 -8.37 -3.47
C PRO A 7 -20.77 -7.41 -2.86
N ARG A 8 -21.23 -6.19 -2.57
CA ARG A 8 -20.38 -5.15 -1.99
C ARG A 8 -20.11 -5.49 -0.52
N LEU A 9 -18.86 -5.38 -0.13
CA LEU A 9 -18.44 -5.59 1.26
C LEU A 9 -18.23 -4.22 1.93
N ASP A 10 -19.08 -3.87 2.89
CA ASP A 10 -19.13 -2.54 3.52
C ASP A 10 -17.85 -2.17 4.28
N TRP A 11 -17.08 -3.15 4.74
CA TRP A 11 -15.83 -2.96 5.45
C TRP A 11 -14.62 -2.71 4.52
N LEU A 12 -14.74 -2.98 3.22
CA LEU A 12 -13.60 -2.99 2.31
C LEU A 12 -13.06 -1.56 2.05
N ASP A 13 -13.95 -0.60 1.81
CA ASP A 13 -13.56 0.78 1.58
C ASP A 13 -13.03 1.45 2.87
N PRO A 14 -13.66 1.30 4.07
CA PRO A 14 -13.08 1.74 5.34
C PRO A 14 -11.67 1.19 5.59
N LEU A 15 -11.43 -0.10 5.32
CA LEU A 15 -10.14 -0.72 5.53
C LEU A 15 -9.07 -0.14 4.58
N ARG A 16 -9.42 0.11 3.31
CA ARG A 16 -8.55 0.86 2.37
C ARG A 16 -8.25 2.28 2.87
N GLY A 17 -9.25 2.94 3.46
CA GLY A 17 -9.11 4.27 4.05
C GLY A 17 -8.12 4.29 5.20
N LEU A 18 -8.19 3.34 6.10
CA LEU A 18 -7.21 3.17 7.19
C LEU A 18 -5.81 2.88 6.65
N ALA A 19 -5.72 2.02 5.63
CA ALA A 19 -4.44 1.68 5.01
C ALA A 19 -3.77 2.90 4.36
N ILE A 20 -4.51 3.72 3.58
CA ILE A 20 -3.93 4.91 2.92
C ILE A 20 -3.63 6.01 3.94
N ALA A 21 -4.44 6.18 4.98
CA ALA A 21 -4.13 7.10 6.07
C ALA A 21 -2.80 6.73 6.74
N GLY A 22 -2.59 5.43 7.03
CA GLY A 22 -1.31 4.93 7.53
C GLY A 22 -0.14 5.26 6.60
N VAL A 23 -0.28 5.02 5.29
CA VAL A 23 0.77 5.34 4.30
C VAL A 23 1.10 6.83 4.26
N VAL A 24 0.10 7.72 4.32
CA VAL A 24 0.34 9.18 4.37
C VAL A 24 1.07 9.57 5.65
N LEU A 25 0.63 9.05 6.80
CA LEU A 25 1.29 9.27 8.09
C LEU A 25 2.73 8.73 8.10
N TYR A 26 2.96 7.58 7.47
CA TYR A 26 4.31 7.03 7.29
C TYR A 26 5.21 8.00 6.53
N HIS A 27 4.77 8.56 5.41
CA HIS A 27 5.60 9.48 4.64
C HIS A 27 5.83 10.82 5.38
N ILE A 28 4.87 11.29 6.17
CA ILE A 28 5.08 12.43 7.06
C ILE A 28 6.15 12.08 8.13
N ALA A 29 5.99 10.95 8.82
CA ALA A 29 6.95 10.53 9.85
C ALA A 29 8.34 10.22 9.27
N LEU A 30 8.40 9.66 8.07
CA LEU A 30 9.65 9.41 7.34
C LEU A 30 10.44 10.69 7.09
N ILE A 31 9.75 11.77 6.70
CA ILE A 31 10.39 13.05 6.41
C ILE A 31 10.79 13.77 7.72
N LEU A 32 9.95 13.70 8.75
CA LEU A 32 10.18 14.38 10.03
C LEU A 32 11.21 13.66 10.92
N TYR A 33 11.16 12.34 10.96
CA TYR A 33 11.87 11.54 11.97
C TYR A 33 12.80 10.48 11.36
N GLY A 34 12.91 10.43 10.02
CA GLY A 34 13.71 9.45 9.31
C GLY A 34 13.07 8.07 9.19
N ILE A 35 13.82 7.17 8.61
CA ILE A 35 13.39 5.80 8.29
C ILE A 35 13.25 4.99 9.58
N PRO A 36 12.14 4.23 9.73
CA PRO A 36 12.00 3.33 10.87
C PRO A 36 13.13 2.29 10.91
N PRO A 37 13.66 1.95 12.08
CA PRO A 37 14.75 0.98 12.21
C PRO A 37 14.31 -0.48 11.89
N PHE A 38 13.03 -0.71 11.67
CA PHE A 38 12.42 -2.00 11.35
C PHE A 38 11.76 -2.03 9.96
N ASP A 39 12.02 -1.03 9.12
CA ASP A 39 11.53 -1.00 7.74
C ASP A 39 12.26 -2.02 6.85
N HIS A 40 12.44 -1.75 5.59
CA HIS A 40 13.09 -2.67 4.65
C HIS A 40 14.61 -2.76 4.83
N VAL A 41 15.20 -3.82 4.30
CA VAL A 41 16.65 -4.05 4.31
C VAL A 41 17.35 -3.05 3.41
N LYS A 42 18.46 -2.51 3.91
CA LYS A 42 19.36 -1.64 3.16
C LYS A 42 20.76 -2.25 3.09
N GLU A 43 21.58 -1.74 2.19
CA GLU A 43 22.99 -2.11 2.08
C GLU A 43 23.74 -1.81 3.38
N THR A 44 23.45 -0.66 4.00
CA THR A 44 23.99 -0.25 5.30
C THR A 44 23.08 -0.78 6.43
N TRP A 45 23.22 -2.06 6.75
CA TRP A 45 22.46 -2.68 7.84
C TRP A 45 23.15 -2.49 9.17
N LEU A 46 22.61 -1.61 10.02
CA LEU A 46 23.17 -1.34 11.34
C LEU A 46 23.02 -2.55 12.30
N PRO A 47 23.93 -2.70 13.28
CA PRO A 47 23.80 -3.68 14.35
C PRO A 47 22.45 -3.58 15.08
N LEU A 48 21.98 -4.71 15.60
CA LEU A 48 20.65 -4.76 16.27
C LEU A 48 20.55 -3.77 17.44
N ALA A 49 21.62 -3.64 18.24
CA ALA A 49 21.64 -2.72 19.38
C ALA A 49 21.44 -1.25 18.95
N GLU A 50 22.08 -0.82 17.84
CA GLU A 50 21.92 0.53 17.31
C GLU A 50 20.52 0.73 16.71
N ARG A 51 19.97 -0.28 16.03
CA ARG A 51 18.58 -0.22 15.51
C ARG A 51 17.55 -0.12 16.63
N LEU A 52 17.75 -0.87 17.72
CA LEU A 52 16.90 -0.76 18.91
C LEU A 52 17.05 0.60 19.58
N ALA A 53 18.26 1.15 19.68
CA ALA A 53 18.48 2.48 20.25
C ALA A 53 17.76 3.58 19.46
N GLN A 54 17.60 3.44 18.15
CA GLN A 54 16.82 4.37 17.31
C GLN A 54 15.33 4.37 17.66
N THR A 55 14.81 3.37 18.37
CA THR A 55 13.42 3.36 18.85
C THR A 55 13.22 4.14 20.16
N ALA A 56 14.25 4.67 20.77
CA ALA A 56 14.13 5.45 21.99
C ALA A 56 13.22 6.67 21.79
N PRO A 57 12.39 7.05 22.78
CA PRO A 57 11.55 8.22 22.70
C PRO A 57 12.38 9.51 22.49
N VAL A 58 11.85 10.40 21.65
CA VAL A 58 12.39 11.76 21.52
C VAL A 58 11.88 12.59 22.68
N VAL A 59 12.76 13.34 23.33
CA VAL A 59 12.41 14.29 24.41
C VAL A 59 12.40 15.69 23.82
N MET A 60 11.30 16.43 24.04
CA MET A 60 11.10 17.81 23.62
C MET A 60 11.02 18.71 24.85
N ASP A 61 11.05 20.04 24.66
CA ASP A 61 11.03 21.03 25.73
C ASP A 61 9.75 21.00 26.59
N SER A 62 8.65 20.48 26.06
CA SER A 62 7.40 20.29 26.80
C SER A 62 6.93 18.84 26.82
N PRO A 63 6.26 18.39 27.93
CA PRO A 63 5.68 17.03 27.98
C PRO A 63 4.64 16.78 26.87
N VAL A 64 3.86 17.79 26.51
CA VAL A 64 2.85 17.70 25.44
C VAL A 64 3.53 17.53 24.09
N ALA A 65 4.54 18.36 23.77
CA ALA A 65 5.31 18.20 22.53
C ALA A 65 6.02 16.84 22.47
N THR A 66 6.59 16.36 23.59
CA THR A 66 7.17 15.01 23.71
C THR A 66 6.15 13.93 23.38
N LEU A 67 4.95 14.00 23.98
CA LEU A 67 3.88 13.02 23.72
C LEU A 67 3.45 13.04 22.26
N VAL A 68 3.12 14.22 21.72
CA VAL A 68 2.64 14.39 20.33
C VAL A 68 3.70 13.90 19.34
N THR A 69 4.97 14.29 19.53
CA THR A 69 6.09 13.85 18.68
C THR A 69 6.20 12.33 18.63
N ASN A 70 6.18 11.67 19.80
CA ASN A 70 6.34 10.22 19.84
C ASN A 70 5.10 9.48 19.32
N VAL A 71 3.90 9.99 19.56
CA VAL A 71 2.67 9.43 18.97
C VAL A 71 2.73 9.52 17.44
N LEU A 72 3.06 10.69 16.88
CA LEU A 72 3.19 10.86 15.42
C LEU A 72 4.29 9.99 14.83
N ARG A 73 5.45 9.92 15.50
CA ARG A 73 6.60 9.13 15.07
C ARG A 73 6.25 7.65 15.01
N TYR A 74 5.78 7.06 16.09
CA TYR A 74 5.54 5.62 16.15
C TYR A 74 4.31 5.20 15.33
N SER A 75 3.21 5.95 15.41
CA SER A 75 2.02 5.64 14.59
C SER A 75 2.31 5.80 13.09
N GLY A 76 3.07 6.85 12.74
CA GLY A 76 3.50 7.05 11.37
C GLY A 76 4.45 5.95 10.90
N TRP A 77 5.47 5.62 11.68
CA TRP A 77 6.39 4.53 11.34
C TRP A 77 5.68 3.20 11.09
N LEU A 78 4.66 2.86 11.88
CA LEU A 78 3.86 1.66 11.65
C LEU A 78 2.99 1.75 10.38
N GLY A 79 2.76 2.95 9.87
CA GLY A 79 1.94 3.18 8.68
C GLY A 79 2.49 2.57 7.38
N TYR A 80 3.81 2.24 7.30
CA TYR A 80 4.38 1.56 6.13
C TYR A 80 3.68 0.24 5.80
N GLN A 81 3.08 -0.38 6.81
CA GLN A 81 2.34 -1.65 6.66
C GLN A 81 1.04 -1.50 5.87
N GLY A 82 0.58 -0.27 5.67
CA GLY A 82 -0.54 0.03 4.77
C GLY A 82 -0.31 -0.50 3.35
N VAL A 83 0.95 -0.57 2.89
CA VAL A 83 1.29 -1.15 1.59
C VAL A 83 1.03 -2.65 1.56
N GLY A 84 1.44 -3.39 2.59
CA GLY A 84 1.14 -4.83 2.72
C GLY A 84 -0.38 -5.08 2.74
N LEU A 85 -1.14 -4.24 3.47
CA LEU A 85 -2.60 -4.29 3.45
C LEU A 85 -3.16 -4.04 2.04
N PHE A 86 -2.60 -3.10 1.27
CA PHE A 86 -3.05 -2.90 -0.12
C PHE A 86 -2.77 -4.10 -1.01
N LEU A 87 -1.68 -4.84 -0.82
CA LEU A 87 -1.42 -6.09 -1.53
C LEU A 87 -2.46 -7.15 -1.19
N VAL A 88 -2.75 -7.34 0.10
CA VAL A 88 -3.82 -8.25 0.57
C VAL A 88 -5.16 -7.84 -0.03
N LEU A 89 -5.54 -6.56 0.05
CA LEU A 89 -6.81 -6.06 -0.46
C LEU A 89 -6.91 -6.12 -1.99
N SER A 90 -5.80 -5.98 -2.70
CA SER A 90 -5.74 -6.12 -4.16
C SER A 90 -5.99 -7.56 -4.59
N GLY A 91 -5.28 -8.53 -3.97
CA GLY A 91 -5.52 -9.95 -4.18
C GLY A 91 -6.94 -10.36 -3.80
N PHE A 92 -7.42 -9.88 -2.65
CA PHE A 92 -8.78 -10.11 -2.18
C PHE A 92 -9.83 -9.61 -3.18
N GLY A 93 -9.76 -8.35 -3.61
CA GLY A 93 -10.75 -7.76 -4.51
C GLY A 93 -10.84 -8.46 -5.86
N LEU A 94 -9.70 -8.90 -6.41
CA LEU A 94 -9.67 -9.66 -7.65
C LEU A 94 -10.31 -11.05 -7.48
N ALA A 95 -9.91 -11.80 -6.46
CA ALA A 95 -10.43 -13.14 -6.21
C ALA A 95 -11.91 -13.10 -5.81
N TRP A 96 -12.34 -12.09 -5.04
CA TRP A 96 -13.75 -11.86 -4.71
C TRP A 96 -14.60 -11.67 -5.95
N SER A 97 -14.16 -10.80 -6.86
CA SER A 97 -14.85 -10.56 -8.13
C SER A 97 -14.88 -11.83 -9.01
N SER A 98 -13.79 -12.61 -9.06
CA SER A 98 -13.73 -13.83 -9.85
C SER A 98 -14.57 -14.97 -9.25
N ALA A 99 -14.66 -15.07 -7.92
CA ALA A 99 -15.48 -16.09 -7.25
C ALA A 99 -16.99 -15.89 -7.49
N HIS A 100 -17.43 -14.63 -7.69
CA HIS A 100 -18.85 -14.28 -7.91
C HIS A 100 -19.22 -14.07 -9.38
N ALA A 101 -18.30 -14.24 -10.31
CA ALA A 101 -18.58 -13.99 -11.74
C ALA A 101 -19.29 -15.17 -12.47
N GLY A 102 -19.72 -16.22 -11.74
CA GLY A 102 -20.44 -17.39 -12.26
C GLY A 102 -19.53 -18.40 -13.00
N PRO A 103 -20.10 -19.48 -13.58
CA PRO A 103 -19.31 -20.55 -14.23
C PRO A 103 -18.46 -20.10 -15.44
N ARG A 104 -18.89 -19.04 -16.12
CA ARG A 104 -18.13 -18.37 -17.18
C ARG A 104 -17.21 -17.27 -16.66
N GLY A 105 -17.10 -17.10 -15.36
CA GLY A 105 -16.60 -15.96 -14.64
C GLY A 105 -15.11 -15.75 -14.56
N ALA A 106 -14.30 -16.60 -15.16
CA ALA A 106 -12.97 -16.17 -15.55
C ALA A 106 -13.14 -15.14 -16.68
N LEU A 107 -13.07 -13.83 -16.36
CA LEU A 107 -13.01 -12.80 -17.39
C LEU A 107 -11.98 -13.24 -18.42
N ALA A 108 -12.35 -13.23 -19.72
CA ALA A 108 -11.38 -13.46 -20.78
C ALA A 108 -10.15 -12.60 -20.47
N PRO A 109 -8.93 -13.15 -20.53
CA PRO A 109 -7.71 -12.42 -20.11
C PRO A 109 -7.63 -11.01 -20.68
N ALA A 110 -8.00 -10.82 -21.94
CA ALA A 110 -8.04 -9.50 -22.59
C ALA A 110 -8.96 -8.50 -21.86
N VAL A 111 -10.15 -8.93 -21.43
CA VAL A 111 -11.09 -8.08 -20.68
C VAL A 111 -10.55 -7.76 -19.29
N PHE A 112 -9.92 -8.73 -18.63
CA PHE A 112 -9.26 -8.54 -17.34
C PHE A 112 -8.15 -7.49 -17.46
N PHE A 113 -7.19 -7.67 -18.36
CA PHE A 113 -6.06 -6.76 -18.53
C PHE A 113 -6.52 -5.37 -18.95
N ARG A 114 -7.46 -5.25 -19.90
CA ARG A 114 -8.03 -3.94 -20.28
C ARG A 114 -8.60 -3.21 -19.06
N ARG A 115 -9.37 -3.89 -18.19
CA ARG A 115 -9.92 -3.28 -16.97
C ARG A 115 -8.83 -2.82 -16.00
N ARG A 116 -7.72 -3.56 -15.88
CA ARG A 116 -6.60 -3.21 -14.99
C ARG A 116 -5.81 -2.03 -15.55
N VAL A 117 -5.50 -2.04 -16.84
CA VAL A 117 -4.85 -0.93 -17.53
C VAL A 117 -5.66 0.35 -17.38
N MET A 118 -6.96 0.31 -17.70
CA MET A 118 -7.85 1.47 -17.58
C MET A 118 -8.05 1.97 -16.15
N ARG A 119 -7.79 1.15 -15.15
CA ARG A 119 -7.84 1.56 -13.75
C ARG A 119 -6.55 2.20 -13.25
N ILE A 120 -5.39 1.71 -13.72
CA ILE A 120 -4.08 2.13 -13.19
C ILE A 120 -3.50 3.28 -14.01
N PHE A 121 -3.41 3.13 -15.33
CA PHE A 121 -2.63 4.03 -16.16
C PHE A 121 -3.20 5.45 -16.29
N PRO A 122 -4.52 5.69 -16.45
CA PRO A 122 -5.01 7.05 -16.59
C PRO A 122 -4.67 7.97 -15.40
N PRO A 123 -4.91 7.60 -14.12
CA PRO A 123 -4.46 8.42 -13.01
C PRO A 123 -2.92 8.49 -12.91
N TYR A 124 -2.22 7.42 -13.24
CA TYR A 124 -0.77 7.36 -13.21
C TYR A 124 -0.14 8.31 -14.23
N TRP A 125 -0.62 8.33 -15.47
CA TRP A 125 -0.18 9.26 -16.52
C TRP A 125 -0.55 10.71 -16.20
N ALA A 126 -1.76 10.93 -15.70
CA ALA A 126 -2.17 12.26 -15.24
C ALA A 126 -1.26 12.76 -14.09
N GLY A 127 -0.82 11.87 -13.19
CA GLY A 127 0.18 12.18 -12.18
C GLY A 127 1.53 12.60 -12.77
N HIS A 128 2.01 11.93 -13.83
CA HIS A 128 3.23 12.34 -14.54
C HIS A 128 3.08 13.76 -15.11
N LEU A 129 1.95 14.04 -15.76
CA LEU A 129 1.68 15.37 -16.33
C LEU A 129 1.58 16.45 -15.23
N PHE A 130 0.94 16.11 -14.11
CA PHE A 130 0.84 17.00 -12.95
C PHE A 130 2.24 17.36 -12.41
N PHE A 131 3.11 16.36 -12.17
CA PHE A 131 4.44 16.62 -11.66
C PHE A 131 5.40 17.21 -12.69
N LEU A 132 5.19 16.97 -13.98
CA LEU A 132 5.90 17.67 -15.03
C LEU A 132 5.57 19.17 -15.01
N ALA A 133 4.29 19.52 -14.85
CA ALA A 133 3.86 20.91 -14.70
C ALA A 133 4.41 21.52 -13.39
N MET A 134 4.38 20.82 -12.28
CA MET A 134 5.01 21.27 -11.03
C MET A 134 6.52 21.49 -11.19
N SER A 135 7.23 20.58 -11.87
CA SER A 135 8.65 20.74 -12.17
C SER A 135 8.94 22.02 -12.95
N ALA A 136 8.11 22.34 -13.94
CA ALA A 136 8.25 23.56 -14.74
C ALA A 136 7.94 24.85 -13.93
N LEU A 137 6.98 24.79 -12.98
CA LEU A 137 6.52 25.95 -12.22
C LEU A 137 7.37 26.23 -10.97
N VAL A 138 7.76 25.18 -10.25
CA VAL A 138 8.43 25.29 -8.94
C VAL A 138 9.78 24.59 -8.88
N GLY A 139 10.24 24.00 -9.99
CA GLY A 139 11.53 23.29 -10.08
C GLY A 139 11.55 21.92 -9.35
N GLN A 140 10.42 21.43 -8.86
CA GLN A 140 10.33 20.18 -8.09
C GLN A 140 9.07 19.37 -8.41
N PRO A 141 9.18 18.02 -8.46
CA PRO A 141 10.42 17.23 -8.56
C PRO A 141 11.15 17.52 -9.88
N GLN A 142 12.46 17.30 -9.92
CA GLN A 142 13.23 17.53 -11.16
C GLN A 142 12.90 16.48 -12.22
N ILE A 143 12.19 16.89 -13.27
CA ILE A 143 11.74 16.02 -14.38
C ILE A 143 12.16 16.66 -15.69
N SER A 144 12.72 15.84 -16.59
CA SER A 144 13.04 16.25 -17.97
C SER A 144 12.42 15.30 -18.98
N LEU A 145 11.83 15.85 -20.04
CA LEU A 145 11.36 15.08 -21.18
C LEU A 145 12.48 14.48 -22.03
N THR A 146 13.72 14.94 -21.85
CA THR A 146 14.90 14.35 -22.50
C THR A 146 15.48 13.16 -21.71
N ASP A 147 14.99 12.93 -20.49
CA ASP A 147 15.38 11.78 -19.67
C ASP A 147 14.59 10.53 -20.08
N GLY A 148 15.27 9.50 -20.59
CA GLY A 148 14.64 8.23 -20.96
C GLY A 148 13.89 7.55 -19.83
N ARG A 149 14.28 7.83 -18.55
CA ARG A 149 13.59 7.32 -17.35
C ARG A 149 12.13 7.80 -17.26
N PHE A 150 11.82 9.00 -17.80
CA PHE A 150 10.45 9.49 -17.83
C PHE A 150 9.54 8.54 -18.62
N TYR A 151 9.97 8.06 -19.78
CA TYR A 151 9.20 7.16 -20.63
C TYR A 151 9.12 5.75 -20.06
N LEU A 152 10.22 5.24 -19.45
CA LEU A 152 10.19 3.99 -18.71
C LEU A 152 9.21 4.05 -17.53
N SER A 153 9.18 5.19 -16.83
CA SER A 153 8.23 5.44 -15.77
C SER A 153 6.79 5.42 -16.27
N LEU A 154 6.48 6.10 -17.39
CA LEU A 154 5.15 6.07 -18.01
C LEU A 154 4.70 4.65 -18.36
N ALA A 155 5.63 3.75 -18.71
CA ALA A 155 5.34 2.34 -18.96
C ALA A 155 5.17 1.51 -17.66
N GLY A 156 5.41 2.10 -16.49
CA GLY A 156 5.32 1.39 -15.20
C GLY A 156 6.56 0.55 -14.85
N ALA A 157 7.69 0.74 -15.55
CA ALA A 157 8.94 0.00 -15.35
C ALA A 157 9.67 0.46 -14.07
N ARG A 158 9.09 0.16 -12.89
CA ARG A 158 9.60 0.54 -11.55
C ARG A 158 10.51 -0.50 -10.90
N PHE A 159 10.81 -1.57 -11.61
CA PHE A 159 11.61 -2.69 -11.11
C PHE A 159 13.11 -2.58 -11.47
N LEU A 160 13.50 -1.53 -12.17
CA LEU A 160 14.91 -1.23 -12.49
C LEU A 160 15.53 -0.39 -11.37
N PRO A 161 16.85 -0.50 -11.08
CA PRO A 161 17.50 0.17 -9.96
C PRO A 161 17.21 1.67 -9.88
N ASP A 162 17.48 2.44 -10.91
CA ASP A 162 17.30 3.89 -10.93
C ASP A 162 15.83 4.35 -11.08
N MET A 163 14.90 3.39 -11.20
CA MET A 163 13.50 3.69 -11.47
C MET A 163 12.62 3.65 -10.23
N ILE A 164 13.05 2.96 -9.17
CA ILE A 164 12.18 2.67 -8.03
C ILE A 164 11.68 3.95 -7.35
N TYR A 165 12.52 4.97 -7.25
CA TYR A 165 12.23 6.26 -6.63
C TYR A 165 12.06 7.43 -7.61
N TYR A 166 12.12 7.20 -8.92
CA TYR A 166 12.02 8.26 -9.92
C TYR A 166 10.67 8.99 -9.84
N ILE A 167 10.69 10.33 -9.82
CA ILE A 167 9.55 11.26 -9.62
C ILE A 167 8.93 11.16 -8.22
N ALA A 168 8.41 10.01 -7.86
CA ALA A 168 7.67 9.78 -6.62
C ALA A 168 8.07 8.41 -6.06
N PRO A 169 8.78 8.36 -4.92
CA PRO A 169 9.15 7.09 -4.32
C PRO A 169 7.97 6.14 -4.08
N ALA A 170 6.80 6.63 -3.63
CA ALA A 170 5.62 5.79 -3.43
C ALA A 170 5.15 5.03 -4.70
N TRP A 171 5.57 5.45 -5.88
CA TRP A 171 5.16 4.83 -7.14
C TRP A 171 5.81 3.48 -7.41
N TRP A 172 6.79 3.03 -6.61
CA TRP A 172 7.32 1.67 -6.72
C TRP A 172 6.21 0.62 -6.64
N TYR A 173 5.16 0.92 -5.86
CA TYR A 173 3.99 0.05 -5.73
C TYR A 173 3.28 -0.21 -7.07
N VAL A 174 3.31 0.75 -8.00
CA VAL A 174 2.70 0.58 -9.34
C VAL A 174 3.42 -0.54 -10.10
N GLY A 175 4.74 -0.55 -10.10
CA GLY A 175 5.52 -1.62 -10.74
C GLY A 175 5.27 -3.00 -10.13
N LEU A 176 5.16 -3.06 -8.80
CA LEU A 176 4.85 -4.30 -8.07
C LEU A 176 3.46 -4.83 -8.41
N ILE A 177 2.43 -3.98 -8.35
CA ILE A 177 1.06 -4.44 -8.57
C ILE A 177 0.79 -4.81 -10.04
N LEU A 178 1.46 -4.18 -11.00
CA LEU A 178 1.40 -4.57 -12.41
C LEU A 178 1.92 -5.99 -12.63
N GLN A 179 3.06 -6.36 -12.02
CA GLN A 179 3.61 -7.70 -12.08
C GLN A 179 2.64 -8.72 -11.46
N LEU A 180 2.07 -8.43 -10.29
CA LEU A 180 1.09 -9.30 -9.63
C LEU A 180 -0.20 -9.46 -10.46
N TYR A 181 -0.62 -8.42 -11.18
CA TYR A 181 -1.77 -8.52 -12.08
C TYR A 181 -1.48 -9.38 -13.30
N LEU A 182 -0.23 -9.37 -13.82
CA LEU A 182 0.18 -10.28 -14.88
C LEU A 182 0.14 -11.74 -14.41
N LEU A 183 0.54 -12.02 -13.17
CA LEU A 183 0.50 -13.35 -12.58
C LEU A 183 -0.91 -13.79 -12.15
N TYR A 184 -1.84 -12.86 -11.92
CA TYR A 184 -3.14 -13.16 -11.32
C TYR A 184 -3.93 -14.29 -12.00
N PRO A 185 -4.06 -14.36 -13.34
CA PRO A 185 -4.80 -15.46 -13.99
C PRO A 185 -4.23 -16.84 -13.67
N LEU A 186 -2.89 -16.96 -13.61
CA LEU A 186 -2.19 -18.20 -13.26
C LEU A 186 -2.40 -18.53 -11.77
N LEU A 187 -2.29 -17.55 -10.90
CA LEU A 187 -2.52 -17.70 -9.46
C LEU A 187 -3.96 -18.11 -9.16
N TRP A 188 -4.94 -17.52 -9.87
CA TRP A 188 -6.35 -17.89 -9.72
C TRP A 188 -6.61 -19.33 -10.17
N MET A 189 -6.02 -19.75 -11.28
CA MET A 189 -6.10 -21.12 -11.77
C MET A 189 -5.44 -22.09 -10.78
N TRP A 190 -4.28 -21.74 -10.23
CA TRP A 190 -3.60 -22.53 -9.21
C TRP A 190 -4.46 -22.69 -7.96
N LEU A 191 -4.98 -21.59 -7.36
CA LEU A 191 -5.85 -21.63 -6.19
C LEU A 191 -7.05 -22.58 -6.40
N ARG A 192 -7.70 -22.50 -7.56
CA ARG A 192 -8.87 -23.33 -7.86
C ARG A 192 -8.55 -24.81 -8.03
N ARG A 193 -7.36 -25.14 -8.51
CA ARG A 193 -6.95 -26.54 -8.76
C ARG A 193 -6.37 -27.20 -7.51
N SER A 194 -5.54 -26.50 -6.76
CA SER A 194 -4.82 -27.05 -5.63
C SER A 194 -5.53 -26.91 -4.28
N GLY A 195 -6.53 -26.04 -4.21
CA GLY A 195 -7.19 -25.67 -2.97
C GLY A 195 -6.37 -24.72 -2.09
N LEU A 196 -7.02 -24.23 -1.04
CA LEU A 196 -6.53 -23.12 -0.22
C LEU A 196 -5.20 -23.41 0.49
N ALA A 197 -5.07 -24.57 1.12
CA ALA A 197 -3.88 -24.92 1.90
C ALA A 197 -2.62 -25.01 1.02
N HIS A 198 -2.69 -25.78 -0.07
CA HIS A 198 -1.57 -25.92 -1.01
C HIS A 198 -1.20 -24.60 -1.67
N PHE A 199 -2.21 -23.76 -1.96
CA PHE A 199 -1.98 -22.43 -2.54
C PHE A 199 -1.21 -21.51 -1.59
N TRP A 200 -1.60 -21.44 -0.31
CA TRP A 200 -0.88 -20.62 0.68
C TRP A 200 0.49 -21.16 1.03
N ILE A 201 0.61 -22.50 1.21
CA ILE A 201 1.91 -23.13 1.49
C ILE A 201 2.87 -22.91 0.31
N GLY A 202 2.42 -23.16 -0.91
CA GLY A 202 3.27 -23.04 -2.10
C GLY A 202 3.67 -21.58 -2.40
N SER A 203 2.72 -20.63 -2.31
CA SER A 203 3.05 -19.21 -2.52
C SER A 203 3.93 -18.65 -1.38
N GLY A 204 3.72 -19.13 -0.16
CA GLY A 204 4.59 -18.83 0.97
C GLY A 204 6.01 -19.36 0.77
N ALA A 205 6.14 -20.62 0.35
CA ALA A 205 7.44 -21.24 0.05
C ALA A 205 8.19 -20.49 -1.08
N ILE A 206 7.50 -20.10 -2.15
CA ILE A 206 8.09 -19.26 -3.22
C ILE A 206 8.58 -17.93 -2.64
N THR A 207 7.77 -17.23 -1.85
CA THR A 207 8.15 -15.96 -1.23
C THR A 207 9.37 -16.13 -0.32
N LEU A 208 9.36 -17.14 0.54
CA LEU A 208 10.49 -17.43 1.44
C LEU A 208 11.78 -17.73 0.67
N LEU A 209 11.70 -18.59 -0.36
CA LEU A 209 12.86 -18.94 -1.17
C LEU A 209 13.44 -17.69 -1.85
N VAL A 210 12.59 -16.92 -2.55
CA VAL A 210 13.05 -15.74 -3.29
C VAL A 210 13.61 -14.68 -2.33
N ARG A 211 12.94 -14.42 -1.19
CA ARG A 211 13.46 -13.49 -0.18
C ARG A 211 14.76 -13.98 0.45
N SER A 212 14.90 -15.28 0.74
CA SER A 212 16.16 -15.84 1.26
C SER A 212 17.31 -15.57 0.29
N VAL A 213 17.11 -15.86 -1.01
CA VAL A 213 18.13 -15.60 -2.02
C VAL A 213 18.44 -14.09 -2.11
N MET A 214 17.40 -13.25 -2.26
CA MET A 214 17.58 -11.80 -2.48
C MET A 214 18.19 -11.08 -1.26
N LEU A 215 17.78 -11.46 -0.04
CA LEU A 215 18.19 -10.76 1.17
C LEU A 215 19.43 -11.33 1.85
N LEU A 216 19.75 -12.61 1.62
CA LEU A 216 20.86 -13.28 2.31
C LEU A 216 22.05 -13.55 1.40
N ALA A 217 21.84 -13.75 0.09
CA ALA A 217 22.89 -14.08 -0.86
C ALA A 217 23.34 -12.89 -1.74
N LEU A 218 22.55 -11.80 -1.83
CA LEU A 218 22.90 -10.61 -2.59
C LEU A 218 23.41 -9.51 -1.65
N ASP A 219 24.37 -8.70 -2.14
CA ASP A 219 24.97 -7.59 -1.41
C ASP A 219 24.61 -6.22 -2.01
N ARG A 220 23.82 -6.19 -3.08
CA ARG A 220 23.44 -4.97 -3.79
C ARG A 220 21.92 -4.89 -3.92
N ASP A 221 21.42 -3.66 -4.05
CA ASP A 221 20.03 -3.35 -4.32
C ASP A 221 19.04 -4.00 -3.31
N LEU A 222 19.51 -4.23 -2.06
CA LEU A 222 18.75 -4.91 -1.02
C LEU A 222 17.46 -4.18 -0.69
N GLU A 223 17.51 -2.85 -0.65
CA GLU A 223 16.33 -2.02 -0.45
C GLU A 223 15.28 -2.29 -1.52
N MET A 224 15.68 -2.26 -2.79
CA MET A 224 14.81 -2.50 -3.94
C MET A 224 14.19 -3.90 -3.90
N TRP A 225 14.99 -4.94 -3.61
CA TRP A 225 14.50 -6.32 -3.50
C TRP A 225 13.55 -6.50 -2.31
N SER A 226 13.85 -5.91 -1.16
CA SER A 226 13.01 -6.01 0.03
C SER A 226 11.65 -5.32 -0.15
N MET A 227 11.59 -4.24 -0.92
CA MET A 227 10.36 -3.53 -1.26
C MET A 227 9.46 -4.29 -2.24
N GLY A 228 10.03 -5.08 -3.13
CA GLY A 228 9.26 -5.87 -4.10
C GLY A 228 9.48 -5.48 -5.55
N ALA A 229 10.68 -5.04 -5.93
CA ALA A 229 11.04 -4.85 -7.34
C ALA A 229 10.77 -6.11 -8.16
N VAL A 230 10.98 -7.29 -7.56
CA VAL A 230 10.46 -8.56 -8.06
C VAL A 230 9.25 -8.98 -7.22
N CYS A 231 8.08 -9.06 -7.83
CA CYS A 231 6.82 -9.30 -7.14
C CYS A 231 6.78 -10.60 -6.30
N LEU A 232 7.64 -11.57 -6.61
CA LEU A 232 7.71 -12.83 -5.86
C LEU A 232 8.18 -12.65 -4.42
N THR A 233 8.93 -11.58 -4.11
CA THR A 233 9.32 -11.23 -2.74
C THR A 233 8.14 -10.78 -1.86
N ARG A 234 7.04 -10.38 -2.48
CA ARG A 234 5.79 -9.90 -1.85
C ARG A 234 4.57 -10.72 -2.30
N LEU A 235 4.79 -11.89 -2.93
CA LEU A 235 3.74 -12.72 -3.51
C LEU A 235 2.74 -13.20 -2.45
N PHE A 236 3.24 -13.60 -1.27
CA PHE A 236 2.39 -14.17 -0.22
C PHE A 236 1.32 -13.19 0.28
N GLU A 237 1.62 -11.92 0.43
CA GLU A 237 0.64 -10.92 0.86
C GLU A 237 -0.54 -10.85 -0.10
N PHE A 238 -0.27 -10.85 -1.39
CA PHE A 238 -1.29 -10.84 -2.43
C PHE A 238 -2.10 -12.14 -2.48
N THR A 239 -1.42 -13.30 -2.41
CA THR A 239 -2.06 -14.62 -2.44
C THR A 239 -2.80 -14.93 -1.14
N PHE A 240 -2.35 -14.41 -0.01
CA PHE A 240 -3.10 -14.44 1.26
C PHE A 240 -4.47 -13.77 1.09
N GLY A 241 -4.50 -12.57 0.50
CA GLY A 241 -5.74 -11.88 0.18
C GLY A 241 -6.63 -12.66 -0.80
N MET A 242 -6.05 -13.26 -1.84
CA MET A 242 -6.80 -14.10 -2.78
C MET A 242 -7.46 -15.28 -2.08
N GLY A 243 -6.72 -15.98 -1.23
CA GLY A 243 -7.22 -17.13 -0.47
C GLY A 243 -8.30 -16.74 0.54
N LEU A 244 -8.16 -15.59 1.21
CA LEU A 244 -9.20 -15.06 2.10
C LEU A 244 -10.52 -14.81 1.35
N ALA A 245 -10.44 -14.19 0.17
CA ALA A 245 -11.63 -13.94 -0.65
C ALA A 245 -12.29 -15.24 -1.12
N TYR A 246 -11.48 -16.20 -1.57
CA TYR A 246 -11.96 -17.52 -1.98
C TYR A 246 -12.65 -18.27 -0.83
N TRP A 247 -12.06 -18.22 0.37
CA TRP A 247 -12.65 -18.80 1.58
C TRP A 247 -13.94 -18.10 2.00
N LEU A 248 -13.96 -16.76 1.96
CA LEU A 248 -15.09 -15.95 2.37
C LEU A 248 -16.27 -16.07 1.39
N ALA A 249 -16.02 -16.28 0.10
CA ALA A 249 -17.06 -16.54 -0.88
C ALA A 249 -17.86 -17.82 -0.58
N GLN A 250 -17.22 -18.79 0.09
CA GLN A 250 -17.86 -20.01 0.55
C GLN A 250 -18.46 -19.90 1.97
N ARG A 251 -18.00 -18.90 2.75
CA ARG A 251 -18.37 -18.68 4.16
C ARG A 251 -18.52 -17.19 4.44
N PRO A 252 -19.63 -16.55 4.01
CA PRO A 252 -19.75 -15.09 4.06
C PRO A 252 -19.56 -14.45 5.44
N ALA A 253 -19.94 -15.15 6.52
CA ALA A 253 -19.74 -14.70 7.91
C ALA A 253 -18.41 -15.18 8.52
N GLY A 254 -17.53 -15.83 7.74
CA GLY A 254 -16.37 -16.55 8.26
C GLY A 254 -15.38 -15.67 9.04
N LEU A 255 -15.10 -14.45 8.56
CA LEU A 255 -14.21 -13.51 9.27
C LEU A 255 -14.83 -13.03 10.58
N ASP A 256 -16.09 -12.64 10.60
CA ASP A 256 -16.79 -12.20 11.81
C ASP A 256 -16.86 -13.34 12.84
N GLN A 257 -17.14 -14.57 12.40
CA GLN A 257 -17.14 -15.75 13.26
C GLN A 257 -15.76 -16.08 13.82
N LEU A 258 -14.72 -15.97 12.99
CA LEU A 258 -13.33 -16.18 13.41
C LEU A 258 -12.93 -15.17 14.50
N LEU A 259 -13.21 -13.88 14.26
CA LEU A 259 -12.82 -12.81 15.19
C LEU A 259 -13.63 -12.78 16.50
N ARG A 260 -14.76 -13.48 16.57
CA ARG A 260 -15.49 -13.70 17.82
C ARG A 260 -14.84 -14.78 18.70
N ARG A 261 -13.89 -15.55 18.17
CA ARG A 261 -13.13 -16.50 18.98
C ARG A 261 -12.15 -15.74 19.88
N PRO A 262 -12.10 -16.04 21.19
CA PRO A 262 -11.29 -15.27 22.16
C PRO A 262 -9.79 -15.27 21.86
N TRP A 263 -9.30 -16.29 21.17
CA TRP A 263 -7.88 -16.42 20.79
C TRP A 263 -7.51 -15.67 19.49
N ALA A 264 -8.49 -15.28 18.64
CA ALA A 264 -8.20 -14.81 17.30
C ALA A 264 -7.46 -13.46 17.25
N LEU A 265 -7.92 -12.46 18.01
CA LEU A 265 -7.24 -11.17 18.09
C LEU A 265 -5.90 -11.25 18.84
N PRO A 266 -5.78 -11.95 20.00
CA PRO A 266 -4.48 -12.20 20.61
C PRO A 266 -3.49 -12.92 19.69
N ALA A 267 -3.91 -13.93 18.93
CA ALA A 267 -3.06 -14.60 17.95
C ALA A 267 -2.64 -13.67 16.80
N ALA A 268 -3.56 -12.86 16.30
CA ALA A 268 -3.25 -11.85 15.28
C ALA A 268 -2.23 -10.83 15.79
N LEU A 269 -2.39 -10.34 17.03
CA LEU A 269 -1.45 -9.43 17.68
C LEU A 269 -0.08 -10.09 17.90
N ALA A 270 -0.04 -11.35 18.34
CA ALA A 270 1.20 -12.11 18.52
C ALA A 270 1.95 -12.31 17.19
N LEU A 271 1.24 -12.68 16.11
CA LEU A 271 1.83 -12.81 14.77
C LEU A 271 2.35 -11.46 14.25
N TYR A 272 1.58 -10.39 14.44
CA TYR A 272 2.00 -9.05 14.09
C TYR A 272 3.24 -8.61 14.85
N GLY A 273 3.26 -8.79 16.19
CA GLY A 273 4.40 -8.46 17.03
C GLY A 273 5.65 -9.29 16.71
N LEU A 274 5.46 -10.59 16.42
CA LEU A 274 6.55 -11.46 15.96
C LEU A 274 7.11 -10.99 14.61
N GLY A 275 6.24 -10.67 13.66
CA GLY A 275 6.65 -10.11 12.37
C GLY A 275 7.41 -8.80 12.51
N LEU A 276 6.95 -7.91 13.40
CA LEU A 276 7.65 -6.66 13.70
C LEU A 276 9.02 -6.93 14.35
N ALA A 277 9.10 -7.83 15.33
CA ALA A 277 10.37 -8.23 15.93
C ALA A 277 11.34 -8.83 14.90
N CYS A 278 10.86 -9.72 14.04
CA CYS A 278 11.64 -10.27 12.93
C CYS A 278 12.20 -9.17 12.00
N SER A 279 11.47 -8.09 11.80
CA SER A 279 11.89 -7.01 10.89
C SER A 279 13.12 -6.22 11.38
N PHE A 280 13.54 -6.40 12.63
CA PHE A 280 14.79 -5.81 13.15
C PHE A 280 16.05 -6.55 12.72
N THR A 281 15.95 -7.72 12.14
CA THR A 281 17.14 -8.50 11.70
C THR A 281 17.05 -8.85 10.22
N ARG A 282 18.22 -8.92 9.55
CA ARG A 282 18.28 -9.26 8.11
C ARG A 282 17.68 -10.65 7.85
N LEU A 283 17.98 -11.62 8.70
CA LEU A 283 17.40 -12.97 8.62
C LEU A 283 15.88 -12.94 8.85
N GLY A 284 15.44 -12.21 9.87
CA GLY A 284 14.02 -12.09 10.19
C GLY A 284 13.22 -11.39 9.10
N GLN A 285 13.83 -10.48 8.33
CA GLN A 285 13.18 -9.82 7.19
C GLN A 285 12.71 -10.82 6.11
N VAL A 286 13.27 -12.03 6.06
CA VAL A 286 12.79 -13.07 5.13
C VAL A 286 11.32 -13.40 5.39
N VAL A 287 10.90 -13.49 6.65
CA VAL A 287 9.53 -13.88 7.08
C VAL A 287 8.66 -12.71 7.53
N ALA A 288 9.25 -11.56 7.88
CA ALA A 288 8.59 -10.44 8.55
C ALA A 288 7.29 -10.00 7.85
N HIS A 289 7.35 -9.74 6.54
CA HIS A 289 6.18 -9.25 5.78
C HIS A 289 5.02 -10.25 5.75
N MET A 290 5.32 -11.55 5.72
CA MET A 290 4.29 -12.59 5.74
C MET A 290 3.56 -12.60 7.10
N LEU A 291 4.33 -12.59 8.20
CA LEU A 291 3.78 -12.56 9.56
C LEU A 291 3.00 -11.29 9.82
N ILE A 292 3.54 -10.14 9.40
CA ILE A 292 2.86 -8.85 9.50
C ILE A 292 1.54 -8.87 8.72
N ALA A 293 1.51 -9.36 7.48
CA ALA A 293 0.29 -9.37 6.67
C ALA A 293 -0.81 -10.23 7.31
N VAL A 294 -0.45 -11.42 7.80
CA VAL A 294 -1.40 -12.33 8.48
C VAL A 294 -1.89 -11.73 9.80
N GLY A 295 -1.01 -11.06 10.56
CA GLY A 295 -1.37 -10.46 11.84
C GLY A 295 -2.12 -9.14 11.71
N VAL A 296 -1.65 -8.20 10.86
CA VAL A 296 -2.22 -6.85 10.77
C VAL A 296 -3.60 -6.84 10.10
N PHE A 297 -3.85 -7.71 9.11
CA PHE A 297 -5.14 -7.73 8.41
C PHE A 297 -6.33 -7.97 9.35
N PRO A 298 -6.37 -9.02 10.23
CA PRO A 298 -7.47 -9.21 11.17
C PRO A 298 -7.62 -8.05 12.16
N LEU A 299 -6.51 -7.44 12.61
CA LEU A 299 -6.53 -6.30 13.54
C LEU A 299 -7.19 -5.08 12.90
N VAL A 300 -6.75 -4.70 11.68
CA VAL A 300 -7.33 -3.55 10.96
C VAL A 300 -8.75 -3.84 10.50
N TYR A 301 -9.05 -5.10 10.12
CA TYR A 301 -10.43 -5.53 9.83
C TYR A 301 -11.33 -5.35 11.08
N ALA A 302 -10.88 -5.76 12.26
CA ALA A 302 -11.63 -5.59 13.49
C ALA A 302 -11.88 -4.11 13.80
N VAL A 303 -10.87 -3.24 13.62
CA VAL A 303 -11.02 -1.79 13.77
C VAL A 303 -12.03 -1.24 12.77
N ALA A 304 -11.95 -1.59 11.50
CA ALA A 304 -12.88 -1.12 10.46
C ALA A 304 -14.31 -1.63 10.72
N ARG A 305 -14.47 -2.91 11.04
CA ARG A 305 -15.76 -3.60 11.15
C ARG A 305 -16.49 -3.31 12.47
N PHE A 306 -15.76 -3.28 13.58
CA PHE A 306 -16.34 -3.20 14.93
C PHE A 306 -16.08 -1.87 15.63
N GLY A 307 -15.05 -1.14 15.25
CA GLY A 307 -14.71 0.18 15.79
C GLY A 307 -15.30 1.30 14.95
N VAL A 308 -14.70 1.53 13.79
CA VAL A 308 -15.03 2.66 12.90
C VAL A 308 -16.49 2.62 12.43
N ALA A 309 -17.03 1.43 12.15
CA ALA A 309 -18.42 1.28 11.73
C ALA A 309 -19.45 1.73 12.79
N ARG A 310 -19.06 1.77 14.08
CA ARG A 310 -19.92 2.28 15.17
C ARG A 310 -19.97 3.79 15.27
N LEU A 311 -19.06 4.48 14.60
CA LEU A 311 -18.93 5.93 14.58
C LEU A 311 -19.24 6.43 13.15
N PRO A 312 -20.50 6.82 12.84
CA PRO A 312 -20.94 7.06 11.46
C PRO A 312 -20.07 8.03 10.67
N ALA A 313 -19.59 9.11 11.30
CA ALA A 313 -18.71 10.08 10.65
C ALA A 313 -17.35 9.48 10.28
N LEU A 314 -16.74 8.70 11.19
CA LEU A 314 -15.47 8.02 10.92
C LEU A 314 -15.64 6.90 9.88
N GLY A 315 -16.75 6.16 9.94
CA GLY A 315 -17.08 5.13 8.96
C GLY A 315 -17.23 5.68 7.55
N GLN A 316 -17.98 6.76 7.41
CA GLN A 316 -18.17 7.45 6.13
C GLN A 316 -16.87 8.10 5.64
N GLY A 317 -16.13 8.77 6.53
CA GLY A 317 -14.85 9.42 6.21
C GLY A 317 -13.80 8.41 5.76
N SER A 318 -13.62 7.31 6.50
CA SER A 318 -12.66 6.25 6.13
C SER A 318 -13.06 5.55 4.82
N ALA A 319 -14.35 5.28 4.61
CA ALA A 319 -14.84 4.72 3.35
C ALA A 319 -14.63 5.68 2.17
N TRP A 320 -14.86 6.98 2.37
CA TRP A 320 -14.60 8.00 1.36
C TRP A 320 -13.10 8.05 1.04
N LEU A 321 -12.23 8.10 2.05
CA LEU A 321 -10.78 8.11 1.88
C LEU A 321 -10.30 6.85 1.17
N GLY A 322 -10.88 5.69 1.46
CA GLY A 322 -10.58 4.42 0.79
C GLY A 322 -10.88 4.44 -0.71
N ARG A 323 -11.93 5.13 -1.12
CA ARG A 323 -12.23 5.36 -2.55
C ARG A 323 -11.20 6.29 -3.22
N GLN A 324 -10.60 7.21 -2.46
CA GLN A 324 -9.54 8.12 -2.92
C GLN A 324 -8.13 7.54 -2.77
N ALA A 325 -7.98 6.29 -2.32
CA ALA A 325 -6.68 5.73 -1.96
C ALA A 325 -5.67 5.75 -3.13
N TYR A 326 -6.10 5.47 -4.36
CA TYR A 326 -5.19 5.46 -5.51
C TYR A 326 -4.78 6.87 -5.97
N PRO A 327 -5.69 7.84 -6.20
CA PRO A 327 -5.30 9.23 -6.44
C PRO A 327 -4.39 9.80 -5.35
N LEU A 328 -4.70 9.51 -4.08
CA LEU A 328 -3.89 9.98 -2.96
C LEU A 328 -2.50 9.34 -2.95
N MET A 329 -2.39 8.04 -3.25
CA MET A 329 -1.11 7.36 -3.42
C MET A 329 -0.26 8.00 -4.53
N ILE A 330 -0.88 8.48 -5.60
CA ILE A 330 -0.17 9.15 -6.71
C ILE A 330 0.39 10.52 -6.30
N LEU A 331 -0.37 11.33 -5.56
CA LEU A 331 -0.03 12.75 -5.37
C LEU A 331 0.67 13.08 -4.06
N HIS A 332 0.35 12.39 -2.95
CA HIS A 332 0.71 12.87 -1.60
C HIS A 332 2.21 13.01 -1.36
N GLN A 333 3.00 12.02 -1.73
CA GLN A 333 4.39 11.96 -1.30
C GLN A 333 5.27 13.05 -1.90
N PRO A 334 5.30 13.32 -3.24
CA PRO A 334 6.12 14.41 -3.77
C PRO A 334 5.73 15.77 -3.22
N ILE A 335 4.42 16.01 -3.00
CA ILE A 335 3.93 17.29 -2.45
C ILE A 335 4.41 17.45 -1.00
N LEU A 336 4.24 16.42 -0.16
CA LEU A 336 4.69 16.44 1.24
C LEU A 336 6.22 16.51 1.34
N TRP A 337 6.93 15.80 0.47
CA TRP A 337 8.39 15.80 0.43
C TRP A 337 8.95 17.18 0.11
N TRP A 338 8.31 17.92 -0.77
CA TRP A 338 8.69 19.30 -1.04
C TRP A 338 8.26 20.24 0.09
N PHE A 339 7.01 20.11 0.58
CA PHE A 339 6.43 21.04 1.54
C PHE A 339 7.08 20.97 2.94
N ILE A 340 7.31 19.77 3.48
CA ILE A 340 7.71 19.62 4.89
C ILE A 340 9.04 20.30 5.19
N PRO A 341 10.15 20.09 4.42
CA PRO A 341 11.41 20.77 4.68
C PRO A 341 11.32 22.29 4.56
N VAL A 342 10.58 22.80 3.57
CA VAL A 342 10.34 24.23 3.38
C VAL A 342 9.52 24.81 4.55
N GLY A 343 8.50 24.08 4.97
CA GLY A 343 7.65 24.47 6.09
C GLY A 343 8.39 24.51 7.41
N MET A 344 9.21 23.52 7.70
CA MET A 344 10.06 23.50 8.92
C MET A 344 11.01 24.69 8.97
N ALA A 345 11.61 25.05 7.83
CA ALA A 345 12.49 26.22 7.75
C ALA A 345 11.72 27.56 7.91
N ARG A 346 10.49 27.61 7.43
CA ARG A 346 9.68 28.84 7.43
C ARG A 346 8.94 29.08 8.74
N TRP A 347 8.52 28.02 9.43
CA TRP A 347 7.76 28.04 10.68
C TRP A 347 8.48 27.15 11.71
N PRO A 348 9.47 27.66 12.43
CA PRO A 348 10.27 26.85 13.36
C PRO A 348 9.51 26.47 14.65
N GLU A 349 8.40 27.18 14.95
CA GLU A 349 7.53 26.86 16.09
C GLU A 349 6.79 25.55 15.81
N PHE A 350 7.09 24.53 16.61
CA PHE A 350 6.64 23.16 16.37
C PHE A 350 5.11 23.03 16.26
N GLU A 351 4.37 23.66 17.18
CA GLU A 351 2.90 23.60 17.21
C GLU A 351 2.28 24.27 15.98
N LEU A 352 2.79 25.45 15.60
CA LEU A 352 2.34 26.16 14.40
C LEU A 352 2.64 25.35 13.14
N PHE A 353 3.85 24.79 13.04
CA PHE A 353 4.22 23.94 11.93
C PHE A 353 3.29 22.71 11.82
N LEU A 354 2.99 22.03 12.93
CA LEU A 354 2.07 20.87 12.92
C LEU A 354 0.65 21.26 12.49
N ALA A 355 0.14 22.42 12.95
CA ALA A 355 -1.16 22.92 12.54
C ALA A 355 -1.20 23.18 11.02
N ILE A 356 -0.17 23.82 10.49
CA ILE A 356 -0.04 24.07 9.04
C ILE A 356 0.11 22.76 8.27
N LEU A 357 0.91 21.82 8.76
CA LEU A 357 1.07 20.49 8.15
C LEU A 357 -0.25 19.72 8.09
N ALA A 358 -1.08 19.80 9.14
CA ALA A 358 -2.41 19.19 9.13
C ALA A 358 -3.32 19.81 8.06
N VAL A 359 -3.31 21.14 7.92
CA VAL A 359 -4.05 21.84 6.86
C VAL A 359 -3.55 21.45 5.48
N VAL A 360 -2.23 21.43 5.26
CA VAL A 360 -1.64 21.03 3.97
C VAL A 360 -1.97 19.59 3.65
N THR A 361 -1.92 18.69 4.62
CA THR A 361 -2.31 17.29 4.43
C THR A 361 -3.78 17.18 4.02
N ALA A 362 -4.68 17.93 4.65
CA ALA A 362 -6.08 17.99 4.25
C ALA A 362 -6.27 18.53 2.82
N LEU A 363 -5.52 19.56 2.44
CA LEU A 363 -5.51 20.10 1.08
C LEU A 363 -4.99 19.07 0.06
N VAL A 364 -3.95 18.30 0.38
CA VAL A 364 -3.44 17.22 -0.47
C VAL A 364 -4.49 16.13 -0.67
N VAL A 365 -5.22 15.77 0.39
CA VAL A 365 -6.34 14.82 0.29
C VAL A 365 -7.46 15.36 -0.60
N ALA A 366 -7.85 16.63 -0.43
CA ALA A 366 -8.87 17.27 -1.26
C ALA A 366 -8.42 17.37 -2.74
N LEU A 367 -7.19 17.81 -2.98
CA LEU A 367 -6.59 17.85 -4.32
C LEU A 367 -6.58 16.47 -4.97
N SER A 368 -6.23 15.44 -4.23
CA SER A 368 -6.21 14.06 -4.72
C SER A 368 -7.62 13.56 -5.10
N ALA A 369 -8.64 13.96 -4.34
CA ALA A 369 -10.03 13.62 -4.65
C ALA A 369 -10.51 14.35 -5.93
N LEU A 370 -10.20 15.64 -6.08
CA LEU A 370 -10.52 16.41 -7.28
C LEU A 370 -9.80 15.85 -8.51
N PHE A 371 -8.51 15.56 -8.37
CA PHE A 371 -7.71 14.91 -9.40
C PHE A 371 -8.31 13.56 -9.84
N GLY A 372 -8.63 12.69 -8.88
CA GLY A 372 -9.29 11.40 -9.17
C GLY A 372 -10.60 11.57 -9.93
N ALA A 373 -11.47 12.48 -9.47
CA ALA A 373 -12.74 12.77 -10.12
C ALA A 373 -12.57 13.32 -11.55
N ALA A 374 -11.58 14.18 -11.77
CA ALA A 374 -11.28 14.72 -13.11
C ALA A 374 -10.81 13.62 -14.06
N VAL A 375 -9.90 12.74 -13.61
CA VAL A 375 -9.40 11.62 -14.41
C VAL A 375 -10.52 10.62 -14.72
N GLU A 376 -11.39 10.29 -13.76
CA GLU A 376 -12.52 9.39 -13.98
C GLU A 376 -13.51 9.95 -15.01
N ARG A 377 -13.82 11.24 -14.93
CA ARG A 377 -14.70 11.92 -15.91
C ARG A 377 -14.10 11.88 -17.31
N PHE A 378 -12.81 12.22 -17.43
CA PHE A 378 -12.09 12.21 -18.71
C PHE A 378 -12.05 10.78 -19.31
N THR A 379 -11.66 9.80 -18.53
CA THR A 379 -11.59 8.40 -18.96
C THR A 379 -12.97 7.87 -19.37
N GLY A 380 -14.01 8.21 -18.62
CA GLY A 380 -15.39 7.85 -18.97
C GLY A 380 -15.87 8.51 -20.26
N TRP A 381 -15.48 9.76 -20.52
CA TRP A 381 -15.78 10.46 -21.76
C TRP A 381 -15.09 9.81 -22.98
N VAL A 382 -13.78 9.51 -22.86
CA VAL A 382 -13.00 8.82 -23.90
C VAL A 382 -13.63 7.46 -24.23
N THR A 383 -13.94 6.66 -23.20
CA THR A 383 -14.49 5.32 -23.39
C THR A 383 -15.86 5.36 -24.11
N ARG A 384 -16.71 6.33 -23.77
CA ARG A 384 -18.01 6.51 -24.48
C ARG A 384 -17.82 6.88 -25.93
N ARG A 385 -16.91 7.81 -26.25
CA ARG A 385 -16.64 8.21 -27.66
C ARG A 385 -16.08 7.09 -28.51
N LEU A 386 -15.25 6.21 -27.93
CA LEU A 386 -14.69 5.06 -28.64
C LEU A 386 -15.72 3.94 -28.85
N ALA A 387 -16.77 3.88 -28.02
CA ALA A 387 -17.85 2.89 -28.16
C ALA A 387 -18.93 3.30 -29.19
N THR A 388 -18.95 4.56 -29.62
CA THR A 388 -19.89 5.11 -30.64
C THR A 388 -19.29 5.18 -32.03
N ARG A 389 -18.05 4.76 -32.19
CA ARG A 389 -17.38 4.52 -33.49
C ARG A 389 -17.23 3.02 -33.76
#